data_14b3c4719ded86be37b78c33f98e60f5
#
_entry.id   14b3c4719ded86be37b78c33f98e60f5
#
_cell.length_a   1.000
_cell.length_b   1.000
_cell.length_c   1.000
_cell.angle_alpha   90.00
_cell.angle_beta   90.00
_cell.angle_gamma   90.00
#
_symmetry.space_group_name_H-M   'P 1'
#
loop_
_entity.id
_entity.type
_entity.pdbx_description
1 polymer ?
#
loop_
_entity_poly.entity_id
_entity_poly.type
_entity_poly.pdbx_seq_one_letter_code
_entity_poly.pdbx_strand_id
1 'polypeptide(L)'
;MKIALSIVACLACSTALAQHVPERPAGYGWSMPVTVPAGAGVARLPLPKEVYLHARTGNLADVRLVDRDGQRLSFAISTPPARSSTQRSSVAARIFPVTGSAADGGGLQHVEIRTGSDGRLLSVSASAGPGSAAAGKSLQALILDLGQQAPGSRIGALRFTPPDNAGDYSAQVLLEASDDLKQWDAVGTTTLNWLSNSDTQTLANDSIAFAPRALRYARLSWQEGQPLVFAGIAAQAVSESEAAPPRAAIVLQGVAGKQPNEWVYATPLAIPADSIALQLAQSNMVLPVTLGVYRQNNYVPPRRLSLHRQTQPQRSRDAYFEPLLSTSFYRISDAGKERVSGELAMPVVQTTQWILRPQTQGTALPAEAPALRLGWTPETLVFLASGKGPYQLVFGKADAQPVAQPLSQVAPGYRDGELQALPVATLGALTAIAGNTDAPPATAGTGAPWRMAALWAALLLGVGVLGFFAWRLLSQIKDEQPPAQ
;
A
#
# COMPACT_ATOMS: atom_id res chain seq x y z
N MET A 1 -57.43 -8.68 58.94
CA MET A 1 -57.84 -7.85 57.80
C MET A 1 -56.56 -7.57 56.98
N LYS A 2 -56.47 -8.22 55.85
CA LYS A 2 -55.24 -8.26 55.01
C LYS A 2 -55.09 -6.97 54.22
N ILE A 3 -53.97 -6.28 54.34
CA ILE A 3 -53.62 -5.18 53.45
C ILE A 3 -52.36 -5.64 52.68
N ALA A 4 -52.60 -6.03 51.44
CA ALA A 4 -51.54 -6.33 50.48
C ALA A 4 -51.01 -5.01 49.97
N LEU A 5 -49.72 -4.74 50.20
CA LEU A 5 -49.02 -3.62 49.64
C LEU A 5 -48.32 -4.08 48.32
N SER A 6 -48.94 -3.78 47.18
CA SER A 6 -48.36 -4.04 45.86
C SER A 6 -47.29 -3.00 45.56
N ILE A 7 -46.04 -3.43 45.56
CA ILE A 7 -44.90 -2.63 45.02
C ILE A 7 -44.89 -2.83 43.54
N VAL A 8 -45.39 -1.85 42.80
CA VAL A 8 -45.20 -1.74 41.36
C VAL A 8 -43.77 -1.21 41.10
N ALA A 9 -42.88 -2.12 40.77
CA ALA A 9 -41.55 -1.74 40.26
C ALA A 9 -41.67 -1.27 38.79
N CYS A 10 -41.75 0.04 38.61
CA CYS A 10 -41.56 0.63 37.27
C CYS A 10 -40.13 0.36 36.81
N LEU A 11 -39.92 -0.67 35.99
CA LEU A 11 -38.74 -0.81 35.15
C LEU A 11 -38.80 0.27 34.06
N ALA A 12 -38.26 1.44 34.35
CA ALA A 12 -37.95 2.41 33.32
C ALA A 12 -36.75 1.83 32.52
N CYS A 13 -37.05 1.12 31.44
CA CYS A 13 -36.07 0.86 30.38
C CYS A 13 -35.67 2.21 29.77
N SER A 14 -34.63 2.80 30.33
CA SER A 14 -33.92 3.91 29.70
C SER A 14 -33.21 3.34 28.47
N THR A 15 -33.88 3.38 27.31
CA THR A 15 -33.20 3.30 26.03
C THR A 15 -32.29 4.49 25.99
N ALA A 16 -31.04 4.28 26.38
CA ALA A 16 -29.97 5.22 26.09
C ALA A 16 -29.81 5.27 24.56
N LEU A 17 -30.63 6.08 23.90
CA LEU A 17 -30.29 6.63 22.61
C LEU A 17 -28.93 7.27 22.83
N ALA A 18 -27.88 6.63 22.30
CA ALA A 18 -26.57 7.22 22.25
C ALA A 18 -26.71 8.54 21.48
N GLN A 19 -26.93 9.62 22.21
CA GLN A 19 -26.97 10.95 21.67
C GLN A 19 -25.57 11.17 21.03
N HIS A 20 -25.53 11.16 19.73
CA HIS A 20 -24.35 11.46 18.97
C HIS A 20 -24.00 12.92 19.27
N VAL A 21 -23.08 13.11 20.23
CA VAL A 21 -22.60 14.44 20.59
C VAL A 21 -21.85 14.97 19.37
N PRO A 22 -22.27 16.09 18.79
CA PRO A 22 -21.57 16.63 17.61
C PRO A 22 -20.11 16.89 17.97
N GLU A 23 -19.22 16.43 17.09
CA GLU A 23 -17.77 16.62 17.26
C GLU A 23 -17.48 18.09 17.02
N ARG A 24 -17.07 18.82 18.05
CA ARG A 24 -16.74 20.25 17.91
C ARG A 24 -15.35 20.39 17.32
N PRO A 25 -15.21 20.98 16.11
CA PRO A 25 -13.88 21.25 15.52
C PRO A 25 -12.94 22.00 16.44
N ALA A 26 -13.46 22.86 17.30
CA ALA A 26 -12.69 23.63 18.31
C ALA A 26 -11.88 22.75 19.30
N GLY A 27 -12.15 21.43 19.36
CA GLY A 27 -11.36 20.49 20.17
C GLY A 27 -10.08 19.98 19.49
N TYR A 28 -9.85 20.35 18.23
CA TYR A 28 -8.73 19.92 17.39
C TYR A 28 -7.77 21.08 17.12
N GLY A 29 -6.51 20.78 16.86
CA GLY A 29 -5.50 21.80 16.55
C GLY A 29 -5.57 22.31 15.12
N TRP A 30 -5.98 21.47 14.19
CA TRP A 30 -5.87 21.73 12.76
C TRP A 30 -7.10 21.26 11.98
N SER A 31 -7.37 21.99 10.88
CA SER A 31 -8.43 21.63 9.93
C SER A 31 -8.01 21.84 8.49
N MET A 32 -8.62 21.05 7.58
CA MET A 32 -8.50 21.21 6.14
C MET A 32 -9.88 21.05 5.52
N PRO A 33 -10.33 21.98 4.67
CA PRO A 33 -11.57 21.82 3.91
C PRO A 33 -11.49 20.63 2.97
N VAL A 34 -12.58 19.87 2.84
CA VAL A 34 -12.67 18.70 1.96
C VAL A 34 -13.73 18.95 0.90
N THR A 35 -13.32 18.85 -0.36
CA THR A 35 -14.23 18.97 -1.51
C THR A 35 -14.45 17.58 -2.10
N VAL A 36 -15.70 17.15 -2.15
CA VAL A 36 -16.11 15.85 -2.70
C VAL A 36 -16.72 16.09 -4.08
N PRO A 37 -16.40 15.28 -5.10
CA PRO A 37 -17.03 15.35 -6.41
C PRO A 37 -18.56 15.18 -6.31
N ALA A 38 -19.31 15.92 -7.13
CA ALA A 38 -20.76 15.89 -7.14
C ALA A 38 -21.29 14.46 -7.43
N GLY A 39 -22.30 14.02 -6.66
CA GLY A 39 -22.90 12.71 -6.82
C GLY A 39 -22.13 11.53 -6.23
N ALA A 40 -20.98 11.76 -5.59
CA ALA A 40 -20.23 10.69 -4.93
C ALA A 40 -20.87 10.33 -3.59
N GLY A 41 -21.38 9.10 -3.45
CA GLY A 41 -21.87 8.56 -2.17
C GLY A 41 -20.75 8.06 -1.29
N VAL A 42 -19.75 7.37 -1.88
CA VAL A 42 -18.51 6.96 -1.25
C VAL A 42 -17.36 7.62 -1.97
N ALA A 43 -16.40 8.15 -1.23
CA ALA A 43 -15.22 8.82 -1.79
C ALA A 43 -13.95 8.38 -1.06
N ARG A 44 -12.81 8.53 -1.73
CA ARG A 44 -11.50 8.33 -1.13
C ARG A 44 -10.77 9.67 -1.00
N LEU A 45 -10.01 9.78 0.07
CA LEU A 45 -9.22 10.97 0.39
C LEU A 45 -7.80 10.55 0.75
N PRO A 46 -6.82 10.70 -0.15
CA PRO A 46 -5.42 10.50 0.18
C PRO A 46 -5.00 11.49 1.27
N LEU A 47 -4.36 10.98 2.33
CA LEU A 47 -3.88 11.84 3.41
C LEU A 47 -2.56 12.49 3.01
N PRO A 48 -2.46 13.83 3.05
CA PRO A 48 -1.22 14.53 2.77
C PRO A 48 -0.27 14.45 3.97
N LYS A 49 1.01 14.74 3.74
CA LYS A 49 2.05 14.71 4.80
C LYS A 49 1.74 15.61 5.99
N GLU A 50 1.02 16.71 5.78
CA GLU A 50 0.64 17.67 6.80
C GLU A 50 -0.19 17.03 7.92
N VAL A 51 -1.03 16.07 7.60
CA VAL A 51 -1.79 15.30 8.60
C VAL A 51 -0.84 14.56 9.54
N TYR A 52 0.18 13.88 8.99
CA TYR A 52 1.16 13.13 9.79
C TYR A 52 2.07 14.02 10.62
N LEU A 53 2.32 15.26 10.15
CA LEU A 53 3.13 16.23 10.89
C LEU A 53 2.42 16.80 12.13
N HIS A 54 1.10 16.87 12.08
CA HIS A 54 0.29 17.55 13.10
C HIS A 54 -0.64 16.66 13.88
N ALA A 55 -0.89 15.41 13.42
CA ALA A 55 -1.63 14.43 14.22
C ALA A 55 -0.85 14.06 15.49
N ARG A 56 -1.58 13.90 16.59
CA ARG A 56 -1.04 13.66 17.93
C ARG A 56 -1.02 12.18 18.34
N THR A 57 -1.61 11.30 17.51
CA THR A 57 -1.70 9.86 17.79
C THR A 57 -1.00 9.05 16.73
N GLY A 58 -0.34 7.95 17.12
CA GLY A 58 0.42 7.11 16.20
C GLY A 58 -0.41 6.38 15.15
N ASN A 59 -1.68 6.12 15.43
CA ASN A 59 -2.59 5.39 14.55
C ASN A 59 -3.64 6.30 13.90
N LEU A 60 -3.37 7.61 13.80
CA LEU A 60 -4.32 8.62 13.30
C LEU A 60 -5.68 8.59 14.02
N ALA A 61 -5.70 8.14 15.29
CA ALA A 61 -6.92 8.06 16.08
C ALA A 61 -7.57 9.43 16.33
N ASP A 62 -6.84 10.51 16.14
CA ASP A 62 -7.30 11.89 16.28
C ASP A 62 -7.80 12.50 14.95
N VAL A 63 -7.78 11.76 13.86
CA VAL A 63 -8.35 12.22 12.59
C VAL A 63 -9.87 12.05 12.62
N ARG A 64 -10.58 13.11 12.19
CA ARG A 64 -12.04 13.12 12.03
C ARG A 64 -12.41 13.77 10.70
N LEU A 65 -13.47 13.25 10.12
CA LEU A 65 -14.15 13.89 9.00
C LEU A 65 -15.51 14.34 9.48
N VAL A 66 -15.81 15.63 9.34
CA VAL A 66 -17.06 16.24 9.82
C VAL A 66 -17.76 16.99 8.70
N ASP A 67 -19.08 17.03 8.78
CA ASP A 67 -19.90 17.84 7.88
C ASP A 67 -20.06 19.29 8.40
N ARG A 68 -20.84 20.08 7.69
CA ARG A 68 -21.15 21.47 8.05
C ARG A 68 -21.75 21.63 9.45
N ASP A 69 -22.55 20.66 9.89
CA ASP A 69 -23.25 20.68 11.17
C ASP A 69 -22.41 20.10 12.31
N GLY A 70 -21.14 19.73 12.03
CA GLY A 70 -20.23 19.09 12.99
C GLY A 70 -20.52 17.62 13.21
N GLN A 71 -21.35 17.00 12.37
CA GLN A 71 -21.62 15.57 12.45
C GLN A 71 -20.44 14.79 11.86
N ARG A 72 -20.03 13.75 12.58
CA ARG A 72 -18.93 12.91 12.16
C ARG A 72 -19.37 11.97 11.02
N LEU A 73 -18.58 11.93 9.94
CA LEU A 73 -18.77 10.97 8.87
C LEU A 73 -18.11 9.63 9.22
N SER A 74 -18.71 8.55 8.76
CA SER A 74 -18.11 7.22 8.83
C SER A 74 -16.98 7.10 7.82
N PHE A 75 -15.80 6.63 8.28
CA PHE A 75 -14.65 6.43 7.41
C PHE A 75 -13.83 5.21 7.84
N ALA A 76 -13.11 4.65 6.89
CA ALA A 76 -12.09 3.63 7.08
C ALA A 76 -10.71 4.20 6.68
N ILE A 77 -9.67 3.74 7.34
CA ILE A 77 -8.28 4.00 6.95
C ILE A 77 -7.79 2.79 6.16
N SER A 78 -7.22 3.04 4.99
CA SER A 78 -6.74 1.99 4.09
C SER A 78 -5.38 2.37 3.52
N THR A 79 -4.48 1.40 3.46
CA THR A 79 -3.22 1.58 2.72
C THR A 79 -3.54 1.58 1.23
N PRO A 80 -3.07 2.56 0.45
CA PRO A 80 -3.30 2.57 -0.98
C PRO A 80 -2.65 1.33 -1.61
N PRO A 81 -3.41 0.52 -2.35
CA PRO A 81 -2.82 -0.60 -3.06
C PRO A 81 -1.89 -0.10 -4.16
N ALA A 82 -0.89 -0.89 -4.49
CA ALA A 82 -0.08 -0.66 -5.67
C ALA A 82 -0.98 -0.60 -6.90
N ARG A 83 -0.80 0.40 -7.74
CA ARG A 83 -1.59 0.54 -8.96
C ARG A 83 -1.00 -0.35 -10.04
N SER A 84 -1.64 -1.46 -10.35
CA SER A 84 -1.33 -2.19 -11.56
C SER A 84 -1.98 -1.49 -12.75
N SER A 85 -1.18 -1.08 -13.71
CA SER A 85 -1.66 -0.60 -15.00
C SER A 85 -1.27 -1.60 -16.08
N THR A 86 -2.25 -2.08 -16.80
CA THR A 86 -2.01 -2.91 -17.99
C THR A 86 -1.97 -2.00 -19.20
N GLN A 87 -0.80 -1.81 -19.74
CA GLN A 87 -0.62 -1.06 -20.99
C GLN A 87 -0.59 -2.04 -22.15
N ARG A 88 -1.46 -1.81 -23.13
CA ARG A 88 -1.46 -2.53 -24.40
C ARG A 88 -0.78 -1.65 -25.45
N SER A 89 0.17 -2.23 -26.17
CA SER A 89 0.84 -1.57 -27.26
C SER A 89 0.91 -2.50 -28.47
N SER A 90 1.00 -1.92 -29.65
CA SER A 90 1.13 -2.67 -30.90
C SER A 90 2.57 -2.51 -31.41
N VAL A 91 3.23 -3.62 -31.69
CA VAL A 91 4.59 -3.69 -32.23
C VAL A 91 4.53 -4.30 -33.61
N ALA A 92 4.96 -3.57 -34.63
CA ALA A 92 5.03 -4.09 -35.99
C ALA A 92 6.13 -5.14 -36.11
N ALA A 93 5.80 -6.31 -36.63
CA ALA A 93 6.74 -7.37 -36.93
C ALA A 93 7.45 -7.09 -38.28
N ARG A 94 8.74 -7.40 -38.35
CA ARG A 94 9.44 -7.49 -39.62
C ARG A 94 9.20 -8.86 -40.23
N ILE A 95 8.73 -8.92 -41.47
CA ILE A 95 8.32 -10.16 -42.12
C ILE A 95 9.40 -10.63 -43.07
N PHE A 96 9.83 -11.86 -42.92
CA PHE A 96 10.85 -12.51 -43.78
C PHE A 96 10.23 -13.75 -44.43
N PRO A 97 9.81 -13.69 -45.71
CA PRO A 97 9.28 -14.84 -46.42
C PRO A 97 10.35 -15.89 -46.64
N VAL A 98 10.03 -17.14 -46.31
CA VAL A 98 10.87 -18.32 -46.59
C VAL A 98 10.26 -19.04 -47.75
N THR A 99 10.99 -19.09 -48.88
CA THR A 99 10.60 -19.80 -50.10
C THR A 99 11.43 -21.05 -50.27
N GLY A 100 10.79 -22.18 -50.59
CA GLY A 100 11.44 -23.48 -50.82
C GLY A 100 10.83 -24.24 -51.99
N SER A 101 11.43 -25.40 -52.36
CA SER A 101 10.86 -26.30 -53.34
C SER A 101 9.78 -27.18 -52.68
N ALA A 102 8.61 -27.35 -53.33
CA ALA A 102 7.55 -28.22 -52.87
C ALA A 102 7.92 -29.71 -52.85
N ALA A 103 9.05 -30.09 -53.48
CA ALA A 103 9.51 -31.47 -53.55
C ALA A 103 10.20 -32.00 -52.27
N ASP A 104 10.56 -31.14 -51.32
CA ASP A 104 11.36 -31.49 -50.14
C ASP A 104 10.53 -31.88 -48.91
N GLY A 105 9.33 -32.36 -49.08
CA GLY A 105 8.54 -32.97 -48.00
C GLY A 105 8.23 -32.09 -46.78
N GLY A 106 8.14 -30.78 -46.94
CA GLY A 106 7.65 -29.88 -45.93
C GLY A 106 8.63 -29.58 -44.75
N GLY A 107 9.85 -30.07 -44.78
CA GLY A 107 10.87 -29.83 -43.78
C GLY A 107 11.76 -28.60 -44.14
N LEU A 108 11.73 -27.56 -43.33
CA LEU A 108 12.64 -26.39 -43.42
C LEU A 108 14.07 -26.78 -42.99
N GLN A 109 14.69 -27.81 -43.63
CA GLN A 109 15.94 -28.37 -43.12
C GLN A 109 17.20 -27.59 -43.45
N HIS A 110 17.15 -26.59 -44.36
CA HIS A 110 18.33 -25.78 -44.73
C HIS A 110 17.99 -24.31 -44.89
N VAL A 111 17.60 -23.71 -43.78
CA VAL A 111 17.35 -22.24 -43.72
C VAL A 111 18.60 -21.54 -43.21
N GLU A 112 19.25 -20.76 -44.09
CA GLU A 112 20.35 -19.87 -43.69
C GLU A 112 19.77 -18.57 -43.14
N ILE A 113 20.05 -18.28 -41.88
CA ILE A 113 19.59 -17.10 -41.16
C ILE A 113 20.80 -16.22 -40.87
N ARG A 114 20.76 -14.97 -41.29
CA ARG A 114 21.78 -13.94 -40.96
C ARG A 114 21.19 -12.94 -39.98
N THR A 115 21.87 -12.75 -38.88
CA THR A 115 21.52 -11.75 -37.86
C THR A 115 22.62 -10.71 -37.75
N GLY A 116 22.20 -9.48 -37.44
CA GLY A 116 23.13 -8.38 -37.10
C GLY A 116 23.75 -8.55 -35.71
N SER A 117 24.71 -7.72 -35.37
CA SER A 117 25.36 -7.68 -34.06
C SER A 117 24.39 -7.32 -32.93
N ASP A 118 23.26 -6.66 -33.22
CA ASP A 118 22.14 -6.35 -32.33
C ASP A 118 21.11 -7.49 -32.21
N GLY A 119 21.38 -8.62 -32.89
CA GLY A 119 20.52 -9.77 -32.98
C GLY A 119 19.27 -9.58 -33.83
N ARG A 120 19.16 -8.49 -34.60
CA ARG A 120 18.09 -8.31 -35.60
C ARG A 120 18.31 -9.18 -36.82
N LEU A 121 17.20 -9.71 -37.34
CA LEU A 121 17.21 -10.50 -38.56
C LEU A 121 17.60 -9.57 -39.75
N LEU A 122 18.64 -9.96 -40.51
CA LEU A 122 19.05 -9.27 -41.72
C LEU A 122 18.51 -9.96 -42.98
N SER A 123 18.60 -11.28 -43.04
CA SER A 123 18.07 -12.07 -44.17
C SER A 123 17.75 -13.51 -43.73
N VAL A 124 16.76 -14.09 -44.40
CA VAL A 124 16.41 -15.50 -44.29
C VAL A 124 16.38 -16.07 -45.71
N SER A 125 17.15 -17.11 -46.00
CA SER A 125 17.11 -17.81 -47.26
C SER A 125 17.10 -19.32 -47.05
N ALA A 126 16.27 -20.01 -47.80
CA ALA A 126 16.31 -21.49 -47.86
C ALA A 126 17.23 -21.94 -49.00
N SER A 127 18.20 -22.79 -48.71
CA SER A 127 19.05 -23.40 -49.73
C SER A 127 18.31 -24.57 -50.39
N ALA A 128 18.14 -24.53 -51.71
CA ALA A 128 17.68 -25.69 -52.44
C ALA A 128 18.82 -26.72 -52.50
N GLY A 129 18.50 -27.99 -52.17
CA GLY A 129 19.47 -29.09 -52.31
C GLY A 129 20.01 -29.19 -53.76
N PRO A 130 21.20 -29.79 -53.94
CA PRO A 130 21.77 -30.00 -55.29
C PRO A 130 20.86 -30.96 -56.08
N GLY A 131 20.14 -30.41 -57.12
CA GLY A 131 19.25 -31.18 -57.98
C GLY A 131 17.90 -30.55 -58.27
N SER A 132 17.48 -29.50 -57.61
CA SER A 132 16.13 -28.92 -57.68
C SER A 132 16.05 -27.63 -58.53
N ALA A 133 16.69 -27.59 -59.69
CA ALA A 133 16.73 -26.38 -60.52
C ALA A 133 15.43 -26.09 -61.31
N ALA A 134 14.39 -26.91 -61.29
CA ALA A 134 13.20 -26.82 -62.15
C ALA A 134 11.85 -26.70 -61.44
N ALA A 135 11.81 -26.80 -60.10
CA ALA A 135 10.55 -26.64 -59.36
C ALA A 135 10.39 -25.20 -58.92
N GLY A 136 9.26 -24.57 -59.24
CA GLY A 136 8.95 -23.19 -58.83
C GLY A 136 9.06 -23.02 -57.31
N LYS A 137 9.74 -21.95 -56.86
CA LYS A 137 9.83 -21.62 -55.43
C LYS A 137 8.45 -21.21 -54.90
N SER A 138 7.93 -21.99 -53.94
CA SER A 138 6.70 -21.64 -53.24
C SER A 138 6.98 -21.09 -51.86
N LEU A 139 6.12 -20.23 -51.34
CA LEU A 139 6.20 -19.73 -49.98
C LEU A 139 5.91 -20.90 -49.03
N GLN A 140 6.82 -21.16 -48.07
CA GLN A 140 6.71 -22.26 -47.11
C GLN A 140 6.37 -21.74 -45.72
N ALA A 141 6.94 -20.60 -45.31
CA ALA A 141 6.74 -19.99 -43.99
C ALA A 141 7.04 -18.50 -44.02
N LEU A 142 6.58 -17.82 -43.01
CA LEU A 142 7.04 -16.45 -42.68
C LEU A 142 7.78 -16.49 -41.35
N ILE A 143 8.98 -15.95 -41.31
CA ILE A 143 9.72 -15.68 -40.11
C ILE A 143 9.45 -14.22 -39.72
N LEU A 144 9.06 -13.99 -38.48
CA LEU A 144 8.71 -12.70 -37.93
C LEU A 144 9.79 -12.30 -36.90
N ASP A 145 10.36 -11.11 -37.06
CA ASP A 145 11.23 -10.52 -36.07
C ASP A 145 10.43 -9.39 -35.36
N LEU A 146 10.14 -9.60 -34.08
CA LEU A 146 9.40 -8.67 -33.24
C LEU A 146 10.34 -7.72 -32.47
N GLY A 147 11.66 -7.90 -32.66
CA GLY A 147 12.68 -7.12 -31.96
C GLY A 147 12.78 -7.47 -30.49
N GLN A 148 13.62 -6.72 -29.79
CA GLN A 148 13.77 -6.85 -28.35
C GLN A 148 12.66 -6.09 -27.65
N GLN A 149 11.86 -6.79 -26.86
CA GLN A 149 10.77 -6.21 -26.10
C GLN A 149 11.29 -5.51 -24.83
N ALA A 150 10.56 -4.51 -24.36
CA ALA A 150 10.85 -3.90 -23.07
C ALA A 150 10.75 -4.94 -21.93
N PRO A 151 11.57 -4.84 -20.87
CA PRO A 151 11.49 -5.72 -19.73
C PRO A 151 10.06 -5.78 -19.17
N GLY A 152 9.54 -6.99 -18.93
CA GLY A 152 8.17 -7.17 -18.43
C GLY A 152 7.06 -7.12 -19.48
N SER A 153 7.39 -6.79 -20.76
CA SER A 153 6.42 -6.84 -21.86
C SER A 153 6.24 -8.27 -22.34
N ARG A 154 4.99 -8.68 -22.55
CA ARG A 154 4.60 -10.00 -23.06
C ARG A 154 3.67 -9.84 -24.25
N ILE A 155 3.84 -10.68 -25.28
CA ILE A 155 2.98 -10.67 -26.44
C ILE A 155 1.89 -11.74 -26.24
N GLY A 156 0.62 -11.33 -26.41
CA GLY A 156 -0.54 -12.20 -26.22
C GLY A 156 -1.34 -12.44 -27.50
N ALA A 157 -1.06 -11.71 -28.58
CA ALA A 157 -1.70 -11.93 -29.87
C ALA A 157 -0.85 -11.38 -31.03
N LEU A 158 -1.03 -11.96 -32.21
CA LEU A 158 -0.58 -11.39 -33.48
C LEU A 158 -1.81 -11.06 -34.32
N ARG A 159 -1.79 -9.86 -34.91
CA ARG A 159 -2.81 -9.41 -35.86
C ARG A 159 -2.22 -9.31 -37.25
N PHE A 160 -2.93 -9.85 -38.22
CA PHE A 160 -2.51 -9.94 -39.62
C PHE A 160 -3.30 -8.97 -40.46
N THR A 161 -2.62 -8.23 -41.34
CA THR A 161 -3.24 -7.33 -42.30
C THR A 161 -3.09 -7.95 -43.70
N PRO A 162 -4.18 -8.26 -44.39
CA PRO A 162 -4.10 -8.80 -45.74
C PRO A 162 -3.54 -7.76 -46.69
N PRO A 163 -2.95 -8.16 -47.84
CA PRO A 163 -2.58 -7.22 -48.90
C PRO A 163 -3.84 -6.61 -49.55
N ASP A 164 -3.70 -5.40 -50.09
CA ASP A 164 -4.83 -4.60 -50.62
C ASP A 164 -5.69 -5.31 -51.69
N ASN A 165 -5.12 -6.30 -52.40
CA ASN A 165 -5.77 -7.07 -53.44
C ASN A 165 -6.08 -8.52 -53.02
N ALA A 166 -6.11 -8.81 -51.74
CA ALA A 166 -6.51 -10.13 -51.30
C ALA A 166 -7.99 -10.32 -51.52
N GLY A 167 -8.34 -11.27 -52.40
CA GLY A 167 -9.72 -11.78 -52.48
C GLY A 167 -10.08 -12.56 -51.23
N ASP A 168 -11.19 -13.30 -51.30
CA ASP A 168 -11.57 -14.22 -50.21
C ASP A 168 -10.42 -15.17 -49.86
N TYR A 169 -10.08 -15.24 -48.59
CA TYR A 169 -8.99 -16.02 -48.08
C TYR A 169 -9.40 -16.81 -46.88
N SER A 170 -8.97 -18.08 -46.85
CA SER A 170 -9.10 -18.94 -45.66
C SER A 170 -7.92 -19.91 -45.62
N ALA A 171 -7.22 -19.93 -44.51
CA ALA A 171 -6.10 -20.86 -44.32
C ALA A 171 -5.89 -21.18 -42.84
N GLN A 172 -5.56 -22.43 -42.54
CA GLN A 172 -5.14 -22.83 -41.22
C GLN A 172 -3.63 -22.66 -41.09
N VAL A 173 -3.23 -21.90 -40.06
CA VAL A 173 -1.84 -21.58 -39.80
C VAL A 173 -1.39 -22.08 -38.44
N LEU A 174 -0.13 -22.51 -38.36
CA LEU A 174 0.59 -22.82 -37.13
C LEU A 174 1.54 -21.70 -36.80
N LEU A 175 1.49 -21.22 -35.58
CA LEU A 175 2.42 -20.26 -35.02
C LEU A 175 3.38 -20.98 -34.09
N GLU A 176 4.67 -20.74 -34.26
CA GLU A 176 5.75 -21.21 -33.41
C GLU A 176 6.59 -20.05 -32.93
N ALA A 177 7.18 -20.16 -31.76
CA ALA A 177 8.04 -19.15 -31.13
C ALA A 177 9.47 -19.64 -31.00
N SER A 178 10.42 -18.69 -31.08
CA SER A 178 11.84 -18.96 -30.85
C SER A 178 12.53 -17.75 -30.26
N ASP A 179 13.53 -17.97 -29.42
CA ASP A 179 14.42 -16.92 -28.91
C ASP A 179 15.78 -16.92 -29.66
N ASP A 180 16.15 -18.02 -30.31
CA ASP A 180 17.47 -18.25 -30.91
C ASP A 180 17.42 -18.63 -32.40
N LEU A 181 16.22 -18.72 -33.00
CA LEU A 181 15.95 -19.14 -34.37
C LEU A 181 16.38 -20.60 -34.70
N LYS A 182 16.71 -21.38 -33.66
CA LYS A 182 17.14 -22.78 -33.81
C LYS A 182 16.10 -23.74 -33.24
N GLN A 183 15.61 -23.42 -32.06
CA GLN A 183 14.56 -24.21 -31.41
C GLN A 183 13.22 -23.48 -31.54
N TRP A 184 12.19 -24.20 -31.92
CA TRP A 184 10.87 -23.67 -32.18
C TRP A 184 9.84 -24.40 -31.34
N ASP A 185 9.10 -23.65 -30.52
CA ASP A 185 8.03 -24.15 -29.68
C ASP A 185 6.68 -23.80 -30.28
N ALA A 186 5.80 -24.76 -30.41
CA ALA A 186 4.44 -24.53 -30.90
C ALA A 186 3.69 -23.60 -29.91
N VAL A 187 3.12 -22.53 -30.45
CA VAL A 187 2.33 -21.53 -29.70
C VAL A 187 0.84 -21.81 -29.85
N GLY A 188 0.40 -22.09 -31.07
CA GLY A 188 -0.99 -22.39 -31.36
C GLY A 188 -1.30 -22.45 -32.86
N THR A 189 -2.50 -22.91 -33.17
CA THR A 189 -3.06 -22.93 -34.50
C THR A 189 -4.32 -22.09 -34.57
N THR A 190 -4.58 -21.45 -35.70
CA THR A 190 -5.83 -20.72 -35.96
C THR A 190 -6.17 -20.78 -37.44
N THR A 191 -7.44 -20.57 -37.75
CA THR A 191 -7.85 -20.33 -39.13
C THR A 191 -7.95 -18.83 -39.35
N LEU A 192 -7.07 -18.29 -40.18
CA LEU A 192 -7.15 -16.93 -40.65
C LEU A 192 -8.13 -16.88 -41.84
N ASN A 193 -9.09 -15.97 -41.80
CA ASN A 193 -10.01 -15.80 -42.89
C ASN A 193 -10.38 -14.32 -43.11
N TRP A 194 -10.59 -13.98 -44.37
CA TRP A 194 -11.18 -12.73 -44.84
C TRP A 194 -12.17 -13.09 -45.91
N LEU A 195 -13.44 -13.02 -45.60
CA LEU A 195 -14.52 -13.38 -46.49
C LEU A 195 -15.40 -12.14 -46.65
N SER A 196 -15.58 -11.71 -47.87
CA SER A 196 -16.45 -10.56 -48.20
C SER A 196 -17.70 -11.08 -48.91
N ASN A 197 -18.87 -10.91 -48.29
CA ASN A 197 -20.14 -11.27 -48.90
C ASN A 197 -20.77 -10.06 -49.64
N SER A 198 -20.39 -8.86 -49.25
CA SER A 198 -20.81 -7.59 -49.87
C SER A 198 -19.91 -6.45 -49.35
N ASP A 199 -19.98 -5.28 -49.91
CA ASP A 199 -19.22 -4.09 -49.51
C ASP A 199 -19.42 -3.72 -48.02
N THR A 200 -20.45 -4.26 -47.38
CA THR A 200 -20.81 -3.95 -45.99
C THR A 200 -20.75 -5.14 -45.02
N GLN A 201 -20.57 -6.37 -45.54
CA GLN A 201 -20.55 -7.59 -44.75
C GLN A 201 -19.25 -8.36 -44.98
N THR A 202 -18.32 -8.20 -44.04
CA THR A 202 -17.05 -8.94 -44.00
C THR A 202 -16.99 -9.78 -42.76
N LEU A 203 -16.62 -11.08 -42.92
CA LEU A 203 -16.25 -11.96 -41.84
C LEU A 203 -14.74 -12.07 -41.85
N ALA A 204 -14.10 -11.53 -40.82
CA ALA A 204 -12.64 -11.57 -40.70
C ALA A 204 -12.23 -12.18 -39.36
N ASN A 205 -11.38 -13.21 -39.42
CA ASN A 205 -10.56 -13.66 -38.32
C ASN A 205 -9.11 -13.35 -38.67
N ASP A 206 -8.65 -12.19 -38.26
CA ASP A 206 -7.35 -11.60 -38.63
C ASP A 206 -6.31 -11.74 -37.52
N SER A 207 -6.54 -12.57 -36.51
CA SER A 207 -5.66 -12.66 -35.37
C SER A 207 -5.50 -14.06 -34.79
N ILE A 208 -4.37 -14.31 -34.16
CA ILE A 208 -4.11 -15.45 -33.30
C ILE A 208 -3.82 -14.96 -31.90
N ALA A 209 -4.66 -15.38 -30.92
CA ALA A 209 -4.46 -15.09 -29.51
C ALA A 209 -3.87 -16.31 -28.81
N PHE A 210 -2.96 -16.08 -27.88
CA PHE A 210 -2.27 -17.11 -27.10
C PHE A 210 -1.94 -16.60 -25.70
N ALA A 211 -1.49 -17.49 -24.81
CA ALA A 211 -1.06 -17.09 -23.46
C ALA A 211 0.11 -16.11 -23.56
N PRO A 212 0.03 -14.94 -22.88
CA PRO A 212 1.05 -13.91 -22.97
C PRO A 212 2.44 -14.42 -22.59
N ARG A 213 3.40 -14.25 -23.49
CA ARG A 213 4.78 -14.73 -23.33
C ARG A 213 5.79 -13.77 -23.92
N ALA A 214 7.06 -13.89 -23.52
CA ALA A 214 8.15 -13.25 -24.22
C ALA A 214 8.23 -13.90 -25.63
N LEU A 215 8.34 -13.08 -26.67
CA LEU A 215 8.35 -13.55 -28.05
C LEU A 215 9.24 -12.64 -28.87
N ARG A 216 10.44 -13.11 -29.21
CA ARG A 216 11.39 -12.38 -30.04
C ARG A 216 11.21 -12.69 -31.51
N TYR A 217 11.17 -13.99 -31.82
CA TYR A 217 10.97 -14.47 -33.17
C TYR A 217 9.75 -15.38 -33.22
N ALA A 218 9.00 -15.32 -34.30
CA ALA A 218 7.91 -16.24 -34.55
C ALA A 218 8.02 -16.80 -35.96
N ARG A 219 7.54 -18.02 -36.15
CA ARG A 219 7.39 -18.67 -37.43
C ARG A 219 5.92 -18.97 -37.67
N LEU A 220 5.42 -18.53 -38.82
CA LEU A 220 4.09 -18.84 -39.28
C LEU A 220 4.19 -19.80 -40.45
N SER A 221 3.59 -20.95 -40.34
CA SER A 221 3.51 -21.97 -41.40
C SER A 221 2.06 -22.35 -41.68
N TRP A 222 1.76 -22.78 -42.92
CA TRP A 222 0.43 -23.16 -43.34
C TRP A 222 0.25 -24.68 -43.19
N GLN A 223 -0.82 -25.05 -42.50
CA GLN A 223 -1.25 -26.45 -42.41
C GLN A 223 -2.27 -26.76 -43.50
N GLU A 224 -3.18 -25.84 -43.78
CA GLU A 224 -4.19 -25.92 -44.83
C GLU A 224 -4.35 -24.54 -45.51
N GLY A 225 -4.79 -24.55 -46.77
CA GLY A 225 -5.01 -23.36 -47.56
C GLY A 225 -3.74 -22.91 -48.32
N GLN A 226 -3.82 -21.73 -48.95
CA GLN A 226 -2.71 -21.18 -49.75
C GLN A 226 -1.85 -20.23 -48.92
N PRO A 227 -0.52 -20.34 -49.01
CA PRO A 227 0.38 -19.41 -48.40
C PRO A 227 0.20 -17.98 -48.92
N LEU A 228 0.19 -16.98 -48.04
CA LEU A 228 0.01 -15.57 -48.35
C LEU A 228 1.07 -14.73 -47.63
N VAL A 229 1.64 -13.76 -48.34
CA VAL A 229 2.47 -12.71 -47.70
C VAL A 229 1.56 -11.58 -47.27
N PHE A 230 1.49 -11.34 -45.99
CA PHE A 230 0.65 -10.28 -45.42
C PHE A 230 1.28 -8.89 -45.66
N ALA A 231 0.46 -7.86 -45.82
CA ALA A 231 0.89 -6.49 -45.91
C ALA A 231 1.52 -6.01 -44.59
N GLY A 232 1.04 -6.53 -43.47
CA GLY A 232 1.58 -6.24 -42.16
C GLY A 232 1.20 -7.30 -41.14
N ILE A 233 2.05 -7.47 -40.13
CA ILE A 233 1.77 -8.28 -38.94
C ILE A 233 2.15 -7.46 -37.73
N ALA A 234 1.22 -7.29 -36.81
CA ALA A 234 1.41 -6.53 -35.59
C ALA A 234 1.22 -7.40 -34.36
N ALA A 235 2.21 -7.40 -33.48
CA ALA A 235 2.14 -8.05 -32.19
C ALA A 235 1.44 -7.16 -31.17
N GLN A 236 0.46 -7.71 -30.46
CA GLN A 236 -0.17 -7.03 -29.34
C GLN A 236 0.60 -7.35 -28.07
N ALA A 237 1.40 -6.38 -27.63
CA ALA A 237 2.17 -6.47 -26.41
C ALA A 237 1.33 -5.97 -25.22
N VAL A 238 1.40 -6.71 -24.14
CA VAL A 238 0.79 -6.37 -22.85
C VAL A 238 1.95 -6.17 -21.88
N SER A 239 2.03 -4.99 -21.31
CA SER A 239 2.96 -4.67 -20.25
C SER A 239 2.17 -4.39 -18.98
N GLU A 240 2.42 -5.18 -17.95
CA GLU A 240 1.92 -4.90 -16.61
C GLU A 240 2.95 -4.04 -15.91
N SER A 241 2.57 -2.81 -15.61
CA SER A 241 3.37 -1.90 -14.80
C SER A 241 2.70 -1.74 -13.45
N GLU A 242 3.39 -2.14 -12.42
CA GLU A 242 2.99 -1.86 -11.05
C GLU A 242 3.57 -0.51 -10.65
N ALA A 243 2.73 0.52 -10.62
CA ALA A 243 3.14 1.82 -10.10
C ALA A 243 3.22 1.72 -8.58
N ALA A 244 4.42 1.97 -8.04
CA ALA A 244 4.60 2.04 -6.60
C ALA A 244 3.60 3.04 -5.99
N PRO A 245 3.06 2.76 -4.79
CA PRO A 245 2.18 3.69 -4.11
C PRO A 245 2.90 5.03 -3.87
N PRO A 246 2.16 6.14 -3.81
CA PRO A 246 2.76 7.44 -3.54
C PRO A 246 3.49 7.40 -2.18
N ARG A 247 4.68 7.96 -2.14
CA ARG A 247 5.49 8.01 -0.92
C ARG A 247 5.61 9.44 -0.41
N ALA A 248 5.53 9.60 0.90
CA ALA A 248 5.86 10.84 1.60
C ALA A 248 7.20 10.70 2.31
N ALA A 249 7.86 11.81 2.57
CA ALA A 249 9.10 11.83 3.33
C ALA A 249 9.27 13.15 4.09
N ILE A 250 10.04 13.05 5.18
CA ILE A 250 10.56 14.22 5.92
C ILE A 250 12.06 14.08 6.11
N VAL A 251 12.71 15.22 6.31
CA VAL A 251 14.11 15.30 6.66
C VAL A 251 14.22 15.91 8.06
N LEU A 252 14.90 15.19 8.94
CA LEU A 252 15.08 15.54 10.35
C LEU A 252 16.52 15.96 10.59
N GLN A 253 16.71 17.02 11.38
CA GLN A 253 18.02 17.42 11.85
C GLN A 253 18.32 16.74 13.18
N GLY A 254 19.51 16.14 13.29
CA GLY A 254 19.95 15.49 14.51
C GLY A 254 20.50 16.49 15.52
N VAL A 255 20.28 16.19 16.79
CA VAL A 255 20.93 16.89 17.91
C VAL A 255 21.75 15.89 18.72
N ALA A 256 22.76 16.37 19.46
CA ALA A 256 23.57 15.52 20.33
C ALA A 256 22.68 14.79 21.35
N GLY A 257 22.90 13.49 21.50
CA GLY A 257 22.18 12.65 22.43
C GLY A 257 22.75 12.66 23.85
N LYS A 258 22.27 11.73 24.68
CA LYS A 258 22.71 11.58 26.07
C LYS A 258 24.06 10.90 26.19
N GLN A 259 24.41 10.08 25.21
CA GLN A 259 25.67 9.34 25.18
C GLN A 259 26.67 10.02 24.23
N PRO A 260 27.97 9.89 24.45
CA PRO A 260 28.97 10.32 23.47
C PRO A 260 28.72 9.63 22.13
N ASN A 261 28.83 10.39 21.05
CA ASN A 261 28.63 9.89 19.66
C ASN A 261 27.22 9.35 19.40
N GLU A 262 26.22 9.92 20.03
CA GLU A 262 24.82 9.58 19.79
C GLU A 262 24.10 10.81 19.23
N TRP A 263 23.29 10.61 18.21
CA TRP A 263 22.41 11.65 17.68
C TRP A 263 20.95 11.27 17.86
N VAL A 264 20.16 12.27 18.22
CA VAL A 264 18.73 12.14 18.46
C VAL A 264 17.96 12.96 17.42
N TYR A 265 16.98 12.35 16.80
CA TYR A 265 16.09 12.98 15.83
C TYR A 265 14.67 12.94 16.35
N ALA A 266 14.10 14.12 16.62
CA ALA A 266 12.71 14.22 17.03
C ALA A 266 11.77 14.05 15.83
N THR A 267 10.70 13.30 16.00
CA THR A 267 9.76 13.00 14.93
C THR A 267 8.31 13.05 15.43
N PRO A 268 7.34 13.51 14.63
CA PRO A 268 5.93 13.36 14.95
C PRO A 268 5.53 11.89 15.08
N LEU A 269 4.76 11.57 16.13
CA LEU A 269 4.38 10.20 16.45
C LEU A 269 3.53 9.52 15.36
N ALA A 270 2.77 10.31 14.61
CA ALA A 270 1.88 9.80 13.58
C ALA A 270 2.58 9.27 12.32
N ILE A 271 3.89 9.51 12.17
CA ILE A 271 4.64 9.06 10.99
C ILE A 271 4.97 7.56 11.10
N PRO A 272 4.38 6.69 10.26
CA PRO A 272 4.67 5.26 10.21
C PRO A 272 5.88 5.03 9.28
N ALA A 273 7.09 5.39 9.74
CA ALA A 273 8.30 5.27 8.93
C ALA A 273 8.56 3.79 8.55
N ASP A 274 8.63 3.52 7.25
CA ASP A 274 8.92 2.22 6.64
C ASP A 274 10.24 2.22 5.85
N SER A 275 10.87 3.38 5.74
CA SER A 275 12.15 3.52 5.06
C SER A 275 12.96 4.69 5.62
N ILE A 276 14.27 4.57 5.45
CA ILE A 276 15.25 5.48 6.01
C ILE A 276 16.40 5.74 5.05
N ALA A 277 16.87 6.98 5.01
CA ALA A 277 18.12 7.35 4.38
C ALA A 277 18.88 8.35 5.24
N LEU A 278 20.21 8.30 5.18
CA LEU A 278 21.07 9.23 5.86
C LEU A 278 21.77 10.12 4.83
N GLN A 279 21.64 11.44 4.98
CA GLN A 279 22.27 12.40 4.10
C GLN A 279 23.62 12.82 4.68
N LEU A 280 24.69 12.30 4.11
CA LEU A 280 26.06 12.65 4.50
C LEU A 280 26.49 13.91 3.75
N ALA A 281 26.89 14.94 4.50
CA ALA A 281 27.38 16.19 3.90
C ALA A 281 28.73 16.00 3.22
N GLN A 282 29.62 15.16 3.79
CA GLN A 282 30.98 14.93 3.29
C GLN A 282 31.00 13.83 2.25
N SER A 283 31.74 14.05 1.16
CA SER A 283 32.05 13.01 0.15
C SER A 283 33.15 12.07 0.70
N ASN A 284 33.21 10.87 0.12
CA ASN A 284 34.16 9.82 0.47
C ASN A 284 34.11 9.39 1.94
N MET A 285 32.87 9.31 2.44
CA MET A 285 32.56 8.88 3.80
C MET A 285 31.75 7.59 3.78
N VAL A 286 32.11 6.67 4.65
CA VAL A 286 31.34 5.45 4.98
C VAL A 286 31.09 5.50 6.48
N LEU A 287 29.83 5.48 6.89
CA LEU A 287 29.41 5.61 8.27
C LEU A 287 28.59 4.39 8.70
N PRO A 288 29.22 3.40 9.36
CA PRO A 288 28.50 2.31 10.00
C PRO A 288 27.71 2.84 11.20
N VAL A 289 26.42 2.51 11.28
CA VAL A 289 25.53 3.00 12.32
C VAL A 289 24.60 1.92 12.84
N THR A 290 24.17 2.07 14.07
CA THR A 290 23.01 1.40 14.63
C THR A 290 21.92 2.43 14.90
N LEU A 291 20.79 2.27 14.23
CA LEU A 291 19.58 3.04 14.47
C LEU A 291 18.66 2.30 15.42
N GLY A 292 18.05 3.02 16.35
CA GLY A 292 17.15 2.43 17.33
C GLY A 292 16.28 3.48 18.01
N VAL A 293 15.62 3.04 19.06
CA VAL A 293 14.72 3.86 19.89
C VAL A 293 15.02 3.63 21.37
N TYR A 294 14.66 4.60 22.21
CA TYR A 294 14.63 4.36 23.64
C TYR A 294 13.27 3.82 24.08
N ARG A 295 13.27 2.65 24.71
CA ARG A 295 12.09 2.04 25.33
C ARG A 295 12.16 2.20 26.85
N GLN A 296 11.04 2.52 27.47
CA GLN A 296 10.92 2.50 28.93
C GLN A 296 10.66 1.08 29.40
N ASN A 297 11.40 0.64 30.41
CA ASN A 297 11.17 -0.64 31.05
C ASN A 297 9.94 -0.51 31.97
N ASN A 298 8.78 -0.95 31.51
CA ASN A 298 7.53 -0.94 32.28
C ASN A 298 7.37 -2.20 33.18
N TYR A 299 8.46 -2.93 33.46
CA TYR A 299 8.38 -4.07 34.36
C TYR A 299 8.01 -3.61 35.75
N VAL A 300 6.79 -3.91 36.18
CA VAL A 300 6.35 -3.77 37.58
C VAL A 300 6.58 -5.14 38.24
N PRO A 301 7.60 -5.28 39.09
CA PRO A 301 7.80 -6.55 39.78
C PRO A 301 6.59 -6.87 40.63
N PRO A 302 6.15 -8.15 40.71
CA PRO A 302 5.04 -8.55 41.57
C PRO A 302 5.37 -8.16 43.02
N ARG A 303 4.39 -7.45 43.65
CA ARG A 303 4.52 -7.06 45.06
C ARG A 303 4.64 -8.32 45.92
N ARG A 304 5.88 -8.67 46.33
CA ARG A 304 6.05 -9.58 47.47
C ARG A 304 5.70 -8.78 48.73
N LEU A 305 4.70 -9.22 49.45
CA LEU A 305 4.39 -8.74 50.79
C LEU A 305 5.60 -9.07 51.71
N SER A 306 6.52 -8.14 51.82
CA SER A 306 7.58 -8.24 52.81
C SER A 306 7.22 -7.34 53.99
N LEU A 307 7.09 -7.95 55.16
CA LEU A 307 6.78 -7.30 56.44
C LEU A 307 7.94 -6.40 56.97
N HIS A 308 9.04 -6.28 56.26
CA HIS A 308 10.15 -5.40 56.57
C HIS A 308 10.17 -4.18 55.68
N ARG A 309 9.98 -3.03 56.32
CA ARG A 309 10.02 -1.69 55.73
C ARG A 309 11.49 -1.35 55.35
N GLN A 310 11.98 -1.96 54.30
CA GLN A 310 13.20 -1.44 53.64
C GLN A 310 12.77 -0.45 52.60
N THR A 311 13.15 0.80 52.80
CA THR A 311 13.15 1.86 51.78
C THR A 311 14.02 1.38 50.62
N GLN A 312 13.42 0.64 49.67
CA GLN A 312 14.10 0.35 48.43
C GLN A 312 14.21 1.67 47.65
N PRO A 313 15.42 2.00 47.15
CA PRO A 313 15.57 3.14 46.26
C PRO A 313 14.63 2.92 45.07
N GLN A 314 13.85 3.96 44.79
CA GLN A 314 12.96 4.03 43.63
C GLN A 314 13.90 3.83 42.42
N ARG A 315 13.97 2.58 41.91
CA ARG A 315 14.72 2.31 40.67
C ARG A 315 14.12 3.18 39.60
N SER A 316 14.90 4.14 39.13
CA SER A 316 14.57 4.94 37.98
C SER A 316 14.12 3.98 36.87
N ARG A 317 13.04 4.31 36.22
CA ARG A 317 12.59 3.59 35.01
C ARG A 317 13.64 3.89 33.93
N ASP A 318 14.75 3.18 33.97
CA ASP A 318 15.83 3.40 33.03
C ASP A 318 15.36 3.00 31.63
N ALA A 319 15.35 3.99 30.75
CA ALA A 319 15.10 3.72 29.35
C ALA A 319 16.30 2.96 28.78
N TYR A 320 16.04 1.83 28.12
CA TYR A 320 17.06 1.07 27.42
C TYR A 320 17.01 1.36 25.90
N PHE A 321 18.17 1.27 25.27
CA PHE A 321 18.25 1.40 23.81
C PHE A 321 17.88 0.07 23.15
N GLU A 322 16.87 0.11 22.27
CA GLU A 322 16.45 -1.00 21.43
C GLU A 322 16.97 -0.76 20.00
N PRO A 323 17.92 -1.56 19.50
CA PRO A 323 18.41 -1.45 18.14
C PRO A 323 17.35 -1.98 17.17
N LEU A 324 17.07 -1.23 16.10
CA LEU A 324 16.13 -1.59 15.06
C LEU A 324 16.82 -1.98 13.75
N LEU A 325 17.91 -1.28 13.41
CA LEU A 325 18.63 -1.48 12.17
C LEU A 325 20.12 -1.20 12.39
N SER A 326 20.99 -2.10 11.94
CA SER A 326 22.44 -1.87 11.85
C SER A 326 22.85 -1.94 10.38
N THR A 327 23.47 -0.89 9.88
CA THR A 327 23.83 -0.75 8.46
C THR A 327 24.96 0.26 8.29
N SER A 328 25.48 0.37 7.06
CA SER A 328 26.47 1.40 6.70
C SER A 328 25.87 2.33 5.64
N PHE A 329 25.83 3.61 5.97
CA PHE A 329 25.52 4.65 4.97
C PHE A 329 26.82 5.18 4.37
N TYR A 330 26.80 5.50 3.09
CA TYR A 330 27.98 5.98 2.41
C TYR A 330 27.63 7.06 1.36
N ARG A 331 28.60 7.91 1.13
CA ARG A 331 28.67 8.86 0.02
C ARG A 331 30.08 8.83 -0.54
N ILE A 332 30.25 8.22 -1.71
CA ILE A 332 31.54 7.98 -2.35
C ILE A 332 31.53 8.69 -3.72
N SER A 333 32.52 9.52 -3.96
CA SER A 333 32.75 10.17 -5.24
C SER A 333 33.96 9.52 -5.91
N ASP A 334 33.75 8.91 -7.09
CA ASP A 334 34.78 8.27 -7.88
C ASP A 334 34.68 8.72 -9.35
N ALA A 335 35.76 9.27 -9.90
CA ALA A 335 35.85 9.73 -11.29
C ALA A 335 34.67 10.63 -11.73
N GLY A 336 34.19 11.52 -10.86
CA GLY A 336 33.07 12.42 -11.12
C GLY A 336 31.68 11.77 -11.00
N LYS A 337 31.61 10.48 -10.64
CA LYS A 337 30.36 9.79 -10.34
C LYS A 337 30.17 9.67 -8.84
N GLU A 338 28.99 10.06 -8.36
CA GLU A 338 28.62 9.93 -6.95
C GLU A 338 27.81 8.65 -6.72
N ARG A 339 28.22 7.90 -5.70
CA ARG A 339 27.50 6.71 -5.21
C ARG A 339 27.04 7.00 -3.79
N VAL A 340 25.74 6.88 -3.54
CA VAL A 340 25.11 7.04 -2.23
C VAL A 340 24.39 5.77 -1.84
N SER A 341 24.28 5.52 -0.54
CA SER A 341 23.59 4.32 0.00
C SER A 341 22.11 4.25 -0.33
N GLY A 342 21.49 5.37 -0.72
CA GLY A 342 20.06 5.40 -1.04
C GLY A 342 19.15 5.26 0.16
N GLU A 343 17.89 4.94 -0.12
CA GLU A 343 16.84 4.71 0.88
C GLU A 343 16.76 3.20 1.18
N LEU A 344 16.77 2.86 2.45
CA LEU A 344 16.69 1.48 2.93
C LEU A 344 15.30 1.22 3.50
N ALA A 345 14.67 0.13 3.07
CA ALA A 345 13.41 -0.33 3.62
C ALA A 345 13.62 -0.93 5.02
N MET A 346 12.65 -0.72 5.91
CA MET A 346 12.63 -1.27 7.25
C MET A 346 11.20 -1.61 7.67
N PRO A 347 10.99 -2.42 8.73
CA PRO A 347 9.67 -2.59 9.33
C PRO A 347 9.08 -1.26 9.75
N VAL A 348 7.76 -1.11 9.63
CA VAL A 348 7.06 0.12 10.03
C VAL A 348 7.29 0.42 11.51
N VAL A 349 7.82 1.58 11.80
CA VAL A 349 8.08 2.04 13.17
C VAL A 349 7.47 3.42 13.38
N GLN A 350 6.72 3.56 14.46
CA GLN A 350 6.18 4.83 14.96
C GLN A 350 6.86 5.19 16.27
N THR A 351 7.53 6.31 16.31
CA THR A 351 8.25 6.79 17.50
C THR A 351 8.33 8.31 17.48
N THR A 352 8.48 8.90 18.66
CA THR A 352 8.73 10.34 18.80
C THR A 352 10.21 10.70 18.70
N GLN A 353 11.11 9.70 18.79
CA GLN A 353 12.55 9.93 18.74
C GLN A 353 13.25 8.75 18.09
N TRP A 354 14.15 9.05 17.19
CA TRP A 354 15.10 8.10 16.61
C TRP A 354 16.48 8.36 17.19
N ILE A 355 17.18 7.28 17.51
CA ILE A 355 18.52 7.34 18.07
C ILE A 355 19.49 6.70 17.08
N LEU A 356 20.48 7.45 16.67
CA LEU A 356 21.52 6.97 15.77
C LEU A 356 22.85 6.92 16.50
N ARG A 357 23.46 5.73 16.55
CA ARG A 357 24.75 5.46 17.15
C ARG A 357 25.76 5.01 16.11
N PRO A 358 26.74 5.85 15.76
CA PRO A 358 27.84 5.42 14.91
C PRO A 358 28.64 4.31 15.57
N GLN A 359 29.06 3.34 14.76
CA GLN A 359 30.02 2.33 15.18
C GLN A 359 31.43 2.91 15.01
N THR A 360 32.08 3.23 16.12
CA THR A 360 33.30 4.07 16.15
C THR A 360 34.61 3.34 15.84
N GLN A 361 34.61 2.05 15.52
CA GLN A 361 35.86 1.34 15.23
C GLN A 361 36.43 1.79 13.87
N GLY A 362 37.35 2.74 13.93
CA GLY A 362 38.19 3.11 12.78
C GLY A 362 37.61 4.10 11.78
N THR A 363 36.46 4.71 12.03
CA THR A 363 35.82 5.64 11.10
C THR A 363 35.82 7.07 11.67
N ALA A 364 36.19 8.05 10.85
CA ALA A 364 36.02 9.46 11.20
C ALA A 364 34.52 9.79 11.31
N LEU A 365 34.12 10.36 12.45
CA LEU A 365 32.74 10.81 12.63
C LEU A 365 32.55 12.15 11.95
N PRO A 366 31.36 12.40 11.34
CA PRO A 366 31.03 13.72 10.85
C PRO A 366 30.97 14.72 12.01
N ALA A 367 31.44 15.95 11.75
CA ALA A 367 31.46 17.03 12.75
C ALA A 367 30.03 17.41 13.21
N GLU A 368 29.07 17.28 12.32
CA GLU A 368 27.66 17.57 12.59
C GLU A 368 26.82 16.31 12.37
N ALA A 369 25.69 16.24 13.06
CA ALA A 369 24.74 15.17 12.89
C ALA A 369 24.25 15.13 11.43
N PRO A 370 24.37 14.01 10.70
CA PRO A 370 23.86 13.91 9.36
C PRO A 370 22.33 14.01 9.35
N ALA A 371 21.75 14.60 8.30
CA ALA A 371 20.30 14.71 8.20
C ALA A 371 19.68 13.33 7.95
N LEU A 372 18.64 13.00 8.72
CA LEU A 372 17.91 11.75 8.65
C LEU A 372 16.65 11.93 7.82
N ARG A 373 16.54 11.21 6.70
CA ARG A 373 15.33 11.19 5.88
C ARG A 373 14.52 9.95 6.24
N LEU A 374 13.27 10.16 6.63
CA LEU A 374 12.29 9.10 6.87
C LEU A 374 11.26 9.12 5.76
N GLY A 375 10.95 7.95 5.22
CA GLY A 375 9.91 7.75 4.22
C GLY A 375 8.79 6.88 4.75
N TRP A 376 7.58 7.05 4.20
CA TRP A 376 6.41 6.22 4.47
C TRP A 376 5.43 6.26 3.31
N THR A 377 4.52 5.30 3.27
CA THR A 377 3.39 5.29 2.36
C THR A 377 2.19 5.96 3.05
N PRO A 378 1.70 7.13 2.58
CA PRO A 378 0.53 7.77 3.15
C PRO A 378 -0.71 6.90 2.99
N GLU A 379 -1.55 6.86 4.01
CA GLU A 379 -2.83 6.17 4.00
C GLU A 379 -3.90 6.97 3.24
N THR A 380 -4.97 6.29 2.90
CA THR A 380 -6.13 6.87 2.24
C THR A 380 -7.36 6.65 3.13
N LEU A 381 -8.13 7.68 3.37
CA LEU A 381 -9.45 7.53 3.96
C LEU A 381 -10.46 7.14 2.88
N VAL A 382 -11.25 6.13 3.15
CA VAL A 382 -12.47 5.82 2.39
C VAL A 382 -13.63 6.20 3.28
N PHE A 383 -14.54 7.05 2.81
CA PHE A 383 -15.59 7.59 3.65
C PHE A 383 -16.92 7.69 2.91
N LEU A 384 -17.99 7.64 3.69
CA LEU A 384 -19.34 7.88 3.21
C LEU A 384 -19.60 9.39 3.23
N ALA A 385 -19.83 9.98 2.06
CA ALA A 385 -20.14 11.40 1.90
C ALA A 385 -21.63 11.67 2.27
N SER A 386 -21.95 11.43 3.52
CA SER A 386 -23.28 11.68 4.10
C SER A 386 -23.35 13.08 4.71
N GLY A 387 -24.56 13.57 4.97
CA GLY A 387 -24.75 14.90 5.57
C GLY A 387 -24.66 16.03 4.56
N LYS A 388 -24.33 17.23 5.06
CA LYS A 388 -24.31 18.47 4.27
C LYS A 388 -22.91 19.02 4.15
N GLY A 389 -22.41 19.22 2.93
CA GLY A 389 -21.17 19.97 2.72
C GLY A 389 -21.29 21.46 3.16
N PRO A 390 -20.20 22.15 3.36
CA PRO A 390 -18.83 21.72 3.15
C PRO A 390 -18.32 20.75 4.25
N TYR A 391 -17.46 19.81 3.85
CA TYR A 391 -16.82 18.87 4.78
C TYR A 391 -15.48 19.41 5.26
N GLN A 392 -15.04 18.94 6.41
CA GLN A 392 -13.76 19.29 6.99
C GLN A 392 -13.06 18.05 7.56
N LEU A 393 -11.77 17.96 7.31
CA LEU A 393 -10.86 17.03 7.97
C LEU A 393 -10.25 17.78 9.17
N VAL A 394 -10.41 17.26 10.39
CA VAL A 394 -9.86 17.83 11.61
C VAL A 394 -8.97 16.84 12.33
N PHE A 395 -7.86 17.31 12.91
CA PHE A 395 -6.85 16.50 13.59
C PHE A 395 -6.01 17.31 14.57
N GLY A 396 -5.12 16.67 15.33
CA GLY A 396 -4.25 17.33 16.29
C GLY A 396 -4.83 17.34 17.72
N LYS A 397 -5.59 16.30 18.11
CA LYS A 397 -6.13 16.12 19.46
C LYS A 397 -5.42 14.96 20.17
N ALA A 398 -4.74 15.24 21.29
CA ALA A 398 -3.86 14.27 21.96
C ALA A 398 -4.60 13.05 22.53
N ASP A 399 -5.80 13.23 23.11
CA ASP A 399 -6.54 12.18 23.84
C ASP A 399 -7.70 11.58 23.02
N ALA A 400 -7.60 11.65 21.69
CA ALA A 400 -8.63 11.15 20.81
C ALA A 400 -8.66 9.61 20.76
N GLN A 401 -9.86 9.04 20.88
CA GLN A 401 -10.06 7.61 20.70
C GLN A 401 -10.23 7.28 19.22
N PRO A 402 -9.75 6.10 18.74
CA PRO A 402 -9.93 5.69 17.36
C PRO A 402 -11.43 5.53 17.02
N VAL A 403 -11.81 6.04 15.86
CA VAL A 403 -13.20 5.98 15.36
C VAL A 403 -13.28 5.44 13.94
N ALA A 404 -12.15 5.16 13.33
CA ALA A 404 -12.10 4.51 12.03
C ALA A 404 -12.81 3.14 12.11
N GLN A 405 -13.62 2.87 11.11
CA GLN A 405 -14.40 1.65 10.99
C GLN A 405 -13.71 0.68 10.01
N PRO A 406 -14.00 -0.62 10.07
CA PRO A 406 -13.59 -1.54 9.02
C PRO A 406 -14.14 -1.11 7.66
N LEU A 407 -13.35 -1.28 6.60
CA LEU A 407 -13.73 -0.87 5.24
C LEU A 407 -15.06 -1.48 4.79
N SER A 408 -15.33 -2.73 5.16
CA SER A 408 -16.58 -3.43 4.89
C SER A 408 -17.83 -2.78 5.53
N GLN A 409 -17.65 -1.96 6.56
CA GLN A 409 -18.75 -1.21 7.18
C GLN A 409 -18.98 0.16 6.53
N VAL A 410 -17.93 0.75 5.95
CA VAL A 410 -18.02 2.07 5.29
C VAL A 410 -18.42 1.94 3.82
N ALA A 411 -17.91 0.92 3.15
CA ALA A 411 -18.17 0.64 1.73
C ALA A 411 -18.61 -0.83 1.55
N PRO A 412 -19.80 -1.21 2.06
CA PRO A 412 -20.29 -2.59 1.92
C PRO A 412 -20.55 -2.94 0.46
N GLY A 413 -20.12 -4.13 0.05
CA GLY A 413 -20.34 -4.63 -1.32
C GLY A 413 -19.35 -4.13 -2.37
N TYR A 414 -18.45 -3.23 -2.04
CA TYR A 414 -17.38 -2.82 -2.95
C TYR A 414 -16.24 -3.86 -3.00
N ARG A 415 -15.76 -4.17 -4.21
CA ARG A 415 -14.59 -5.00 -4.44
C ARG A 415 -13.31 -4.15 -4.49
N ASP A 416 -12.16 -4.76 -4.31
CA ASP A 416 -10.86 -4.05 -4.28
C ASP A 416 -10.63 -3.18 -5.53
N GLY A 417 -10.96 -3.65 -6.74
CA GLY A 417 -10.86 -2.88 -7.97
C GLY A 417 -11.79 -1.66 -8.02
N GLU A 418 -13.00 -1.77 -7.47
CA GLU A 418 -13.99 -0.68 -7.41
C GLU A 418 -13.57 0.37 -6.39
N LEU A 419 -12.95 -0.04 -5.28
CA LEU A 419 -12.39 0.87 -4.28
C LEU A 419 -11.28 1.76 -4.86
N GLN A 420 -10.49 1.23 -5.81
CA GLN A 420 -9.48 2.03 -6.52
C GLN A 420 -10.09 3.05 -7.48
N ALA A 421 -11.25 2.77 -8.03
CA ALA A 421 -11.98 3.63 -8.96
C ALA A 421 -12.86 4.68 -8.26
N LEU A 422 -12.97 4.66 -6.92
CA LEU A 422 -13.75 5.63 -6.16
C LEU A 422 -13.36 7.08 -6.50
N PRO A 423 -14.32 8.00 -6.53
CA PRO A 423 -14.06 9.42 -6.67
C PRO A 423 -13.06 9.92 -5.62
N VAL A 424 -12.08 10.72 -6.07
CA VAL A 424 -11.06 11.29 -5.18
C VAL A 424 -11.54 12.64 -4.67
N ALA A 425 -11.69 12.76 -3.36
CA ALA A 425 -11.90 14.04 -2.71
C ALA A 425 -10.58 14.81 -2.62
N THR A 426 -10.67 16.13 -2.65
CA THR A 426 -9.51 17.04 -2.56
C THR A 426 -9.52 17.81 -1.25
N LEU A 427 -8.32 18.12 -0.75
CA LEU A 427 -8.11 18.92 0.46
C LEU A 427 -7.75 20.35 0.09
N GLY A 428 -8.33 21.29 0.83
CA GLY A 428 -7.91 22.69 0.79
C GLY A 428 -6.70 22.98 1.68
N ALA A 429 -6.41 24.25 1.90
CA ALA A 429 -5.28 24.67 2.70
C ALA A 429 -5.42 24.25 4.17
N LEU A 430 -4.27 23.91 4.78
CA LEU A 430 -4.18 23.65 6.23
C LEU A 430 -4.44 24.94 7.01
N THR A 431 -5.34 24.86 7.97
CA THR A 431 -5.70 25.99 8.84
C THR A 431 -5.59 25.58 10.31
N ALA A 432 -4.88 26.39 11.10
CA ALA A 432 -4.82 26.22 12.53
C ALA A 432 -6.15 26.66 13.16
N ILE A 433 -6.68 25.87 14.08
CA ILE A 433 -7.88 26.20 14.85
C ILE A 433 -7.43 27.01 16.07
N ALA A 434 -7.90 28.27 16.17
CA ALA A 434 -7.49 29.20 17.22
C ALA A 434 -7.78 28.61 18.63
N GLY A 435 -6.77 28.65 19.49
CA GLY A 435 -6.82 28.27 20.90
C GLY A 435 -6.28 26.88 21.26
N ASN A 436 -5.87 26.04 20.28
CA ASN A 436 -5.49 24.63 20.56
C ASN A 436 -4.12 24.18 20.00
N THR A 437 -3.38 25.09 19.36
CA THR A 437 -2.15 24.72 18.65
C THR A 437 -0.92 24.48 19.53
N ASP A 438 -0.91 24.98 20.78
CA ASP A 438 0.29 25.03 21.62
C ASP A 438 0.21 24.31 22.98
N ALA A 439 -0.81 23.49 23.22
CA ALA A 439 -0.80 22.68 24.43
C ALA A 439 0.29 21.60 24.32
N PRO A 440 1.34 21.63 25.17
CA PRO A 440 2.25 20.49 25.28
C PRO A 440 1.43 19.24 25.56
N PRO A 441 1.90 18.03 25.18
CA PRO A 441 1.20 16.79 25.49
C PRO A 441 0.89 16.81 26.98
N ALA A 442 -0.39 16.83 27.34
CA ALA A 442 -0.80 16.74 28.71
C ALA A 442 -0.12 15.49 29.28
N THR A 443 0.86 15.69 30.13
CA THR A 443 1.36 14.63 30.99
C THR A 443 0.11 14.02 31.58
N ALA A 444 -0.11 12.70 31.33
CA ALA A 444 -1.29 11.97 31.76
C ALA A 444 -1.65 12.41 33.16
N GLY A 445 -2.59 13.33 33.25
CA GLY A 445 -3.01 13.90 34.52
C GLY A 445 -3.57 12.75 35.32
N THR A 446 -2.90 12.43 36.41
CA THR A 446 -3.45 11.62 37.48
C THR A 446 -4.88 12.09 37.68
N GLY A 447 -5.84 11.23 37.27
CA GLY A 447 -7.28 11.58 37.31
C GLY A 447 -7.61 12.23 38.62
N ALA A 448 -8.26 13.38 38.55
CA ALA A 448 -8.44 14.32 39.64
C ALA A 448 -8.74 13.56 40.94
N PRO A 449 -7.96 13.76 42.02
CA PRO A 449 -8.01 12.91 43.23
C PRO A 449 -9.40 12.95 43.87
N TRP A 450 -10.21 13.96 43.59
CA TRP A 450 -11.58 14.05 44.08
C TRP A 450 -12.51 12.98 43.51
N ARG A 451 -12.31 12.48 42.29
CA ARG A 451 -13.12 11.39 41.70
C ARG A 451 -12.87 10.06 42.41
N MET A 452 -11.63 9.78 42.77
CA MET A 452 -11.28 8.64 43.59
C MET A 452 -11.82 8.79 45.00
N ALA A 453 -11.74 9.98 45.60
CA ALA A 453 -12.31 10.29 46.91
C ALA A 453 -13.85 10.14 46.91
N ALA A 454 -14.55 10.58 45.87
CA ALA A 454 -15.97 10.42 45.71
C ALA A 454 -16.39 8.94 45.57
N LEU A 455 -15.61 8.13 44.85
CA LEU A 455 -15.88 6.66 44.75
C LEU A 455 -15.68 5.94 46.08
N TRP A 456 -14.65 6.30 46.85
CA TRP A 456 -14.44 5.76 48.19
C TRP A 456 -15.52 6.21 49.18
N ALA A 457 -15.95 7.48 49.08
CA ALA A 457 -17.06 7.98 49.92
C ALA A 457 -18.36 7.25 49.61
N ALA A 458 -18.71 7.00 48.35
CA ALA A 458 -19.88 6.24 47.94
C ALA A 458 -19.82 4.77 48.44
N LEU A 459 -18.61 4.15 48.36
CA LEU A 459 -18.41 2.78 48.88
C LEU A 459 -18.59 2.72 50.39
N LEU A 460 -18.00 3.65 51.17
CA LEU A 460 -18.13 3.71 52.63
C LEU A 460 -19.57 3.98 53.03
N LEU A 461 -20.30 4.82 52.32
CA LEU A 461 -21.70 5.10 52.56
C LEU A 461 -22.56 3.85 52.34
N GLY A 462 -22.30 3.09 51.25
CA GLY A 462 -22.96 1.82 50.97
C GLY A 462 -22.70 0.77 52.06
N VAL A 463 -21.47 0.62 52.51
CA VAL A 463 -21.09 -0.28 53.61
C VAL A 463 -21.73 0.18 54.94
N GLY A 464 -21.74 1.50 55.20
CA GLY A 464 -22.40 2.06 56.39
C GLY A 464 -23.88 1.79 56.45
N VAL A 465 -24.59 1.93 55.33
CA VAL A 465 -26.03 1.63 55.22
C VAL A 465 -26.29 0.13 55.45
N LEU A 466 -25.49 -0.76 54.87
CA LEU A 466 -25.60 -2.21 55.08
C LEU A 466 -25.30 -2.58 56.51
N GLY A 467 -24.29 -1.99 57.13
CA GLY A 467 -23.96 -2.18 58.54
C GLY A 467 -25.09 -1.73 59.49
N PHE A 468 -25.71 -0.58 59.19
CA PHE A 468 -26.87 -0.06 59.94
C PHE A 468 -28.07 -1.00 59.84
N PHE A 469 -28.40 -1.52 58.66
CA PHE A 469 -29.48 -2.48 58.50
C PHE A 469 -29.17 -3.82 59.21
N ALA A 470 -27.94 -4.31 59.14
CA ALA A 470 -27.52 -5.51 59.84
C ALA A 470 -27.60 -5.32 61.34
N TRP A 471 -27.19 -4.18 61.90
CA TRP A 471 -27.31 -3.84 63.32
C TRP A 471 -28.78 -3.75 63.75
N ARG A 472 -29.62 -3.10 62.96
CA ARG A 472 -31.06 -3.00 63.24
C ARG A 472 -31.76 -4.38 63.25
N LEU A 473 -31.41 -5.27 62.34
CA LEU A 473 -31.90 -6.64 62.28
C LEU A 473 -31.46 -7.43 63.53
N LEU A 474 -30.21 -7.32 63.96
CA LEU A 474 -29.67 -7.95 65.16
C LEU A 474 -30.32 -7.42 66.45
N SER A 475 -30.65 -6.14 66.49
CA SER A 475 -31.40 -5.58 67.67
C SER A 475 -32.81 -6.08 67.74
N GLN A 476 -33.48 -6.34 66.62
CA GLN A 476 -34.85 -6.92 66.63
C GLN A 476 -34.88 -8.39 67.07
N ILE A 477 -33.83 -9.14 66.76
CA ILE A 477 -33.71 -10.56 67.19
C ILE A 477 -33.46 -10.68 68.71
N LYS A 478 -32.86 -9.67 69.34
CA LYS A 478 -32.60 -9.66 70.79
C LYS A 478 -33.86 -9.43 71.63
N ASP A 479 -34.89 -8.81 71.09
CA ASP A 479 -36.12 -8.50 71.78
C ASP A 479 -37.15 -9.64 71.76
N GLU A 480 -36.89 -10.77 71.07
CA GLU A 480 -37.76 -11.94 70.95
C GLU A 480 -37.32 -13.16 71.78
N GLN A 481 -36.58 -12.99 72.88
CA GLN A 481 -36.35 -14.10 73.79
C GLN A 481 -37.53 -14.15 74.83
N PRO A 482 -38.37 -15.22 74.83
CA PRO A 482 -39.37 -15.40 75.85
C PRO A 482 -38.72 -15.75 77.20
N PRO A 483 -39.32 -15.36 78.34
CA PRO A 483 -38.79 -15.67 79.66
C PRO A 483 -38.85 -17.17 79.92
N ALA A 484 -37.70 -17.70 80.40
CA ALA A 484 -37.53 -19.07 80.81
C ALA A 484 -38.47 -19.32 82.04
N GLN A 485 -39.27 -20.39 81.91
CA GLN A 485 -39.88 -21.07 83.05
C GLN A 485 -38.96 -22.07 83.70
#